data_ee154b37c6f67a1196ec42802e84eca5
#
_entry.id   ee154b37c6f67a1196ec42802e84eca5
#
_cell.length_a   1.000
_cell.length_b   1.000
_cell.length_c   1.000
_cell.angle_alpha   90.00
_cell.angle_beta   90.00
_cell.angle_gamma   90.00
#
_symmetry.space_group_name_H-M   'P 1'
#
loop_
_entity.id
_entity.type
_entity.pdbx_description
1 polymer ?
#
loop_
_entity_poly.entity_id
_entity_poly.type
_entity_poly.pdbx_seq_one_letter_code
_entity_poly.pdbx_strand_id
1 'polypeptide(L)'
;MTGEQRSVAAALQVGGQDDDLEKRLDEELTAFNTAAAGGAPTEALSVRATDATGDLVGGLTAWTWGSLCSVDMLWVREDQRHAGWGSRLMRAAETEAVRRGCTDMIVSTYSFQAPGFYPRLGYRERARVEGVPGGHEDVHFHKRLGPADA
;
A
#
# COMPACT_ATOMS: atom_id res chain seq x y z
N MET A 1 4.57 -43.44 19.08
CA MET A 1 4.18 -42.23 19.83
C MET A 1 3.09 -41.52 19.05
N THR A 2 1.89 -41.77 19.43
CA THR A 2 0.75 -41.06 18.93
C THR A 2 0.73 -39.71 19.64
N GLY A 3 1.08 -38.62 18.92
CA GLY A 3 0.86 -37.30 19.42
C GLY A 3 -0.62 -37.09 19.64
N GLU A 4 -1.02 -36.97 20.89
CA GLU A 4 -2.38 -36.53 21.20
C GLU A 4 -2.57 -35.17 20.55
N GLN A 5 -3.34 -35.14 19.46
CA GLN A 5 -3.90 -33.91 18.99
C GLN A 5 -4.83 -33.39 20.07
N ARG A 6 -4.35 -32.46 20.87
CA ARG A 6 -5.23 -31.73 21.79
C ARG A 6 -6.35 -31.10 20.98
N SER A 7 -7.52 -31.66 21.10
CA SER A 7 -8.73 -31.04 20.59
C SER A 7 -8.93 -29.69 21.30
N VAL A 8 -8.70 -28.61 20.60
CA VAL A 8 -8.96 -27.27 21.11
C VAL A 8 -10.45 -26.97 20.90
N ALA A 9 -11.20 -26.81 21.99
CA ALA A 9 -12.57 -26.32 21.89
C ALA A 9 -12.53 -24.87 21.41
N ALA A 10 -12.82 -24.65 20.13
CA ALA A 10 -12.81 -23.34 19.53
C ALA A 10 -14.17 -22.67 19.67
N ALA A 11 -14.17 -21.44 20.17
CA ALA A 11 -15.31 -20.54 20.16
C ALA A 11 -15.04 -19.35 19.24
N LEU A 12 -16.04 -18.97 18.46
CA LEU A 12 -15.93 -17.81 17.58
C LEU A 12 -16.70 -16.65 18.18
N GLN A 13 -16.06 -15.49 18.22
CA GLN A 13 -16.68 -14.22 18.59
C GLN A 13 -16.59 -13.26 17.44
N VAL A 14 -17.73 -12.74 17.01
CA VAL A 14 -17.81 -11.73 15.95
C VAL A 14 -18.04 -10.38 16.62
N GLY A 15 -17.21 -9.40 16.27
CA GLY A 15 -17.30 -8.07 16.83
C GLY A 15 -16.77 -7.00 15.89
N GLY A 16 -16.51 -5.84 16.44
CA GLY A 16 -15.92 -4.71 15.73
C GLY A 16 -14.41 -4.68 15.90
N GLN A 17 -13.89 -3.49 16.23
CA GLN A 17 -12.47 -3.29 16.47
C GLN A 17 -11.98 -4.08 17.68
N ASP A 18 -10.85 -4.73 17.53
CA ASP A 18 -10.22 -5.54 18.57
C ASP A 18 -8.70 -5.35 18.48
N ASP A 19 -8.20 -4.41 19.26
CA ASP A 19 -6.78 -4.01 19.20
C ASP A 19 -5.84 -5.13 19.66
N ASP A 20 -6.25 -5.91 20.64
CA ASP A 20 -5.44 -7.04 21.12
C ASP A 20 -5.33 -8.13 20.05
N LEU A 21 -6.44 -8.41 19.38
CA LEU A 21 -6.46 -9.37 18.28
C LEU A 21 -5.60 -8.89 17.12
N GLU A 22 -5.76 -7.62 16.73
CA GLU A 22 -4.98 -7.01 15.63
C GLU A 22 -3.49 -7.11 15.90
N LYS A 23 -3.05 -6.75 17.11
CA LYS A 23 -1.65 -6.85 17.51
C LYS A 23 -1.14 -8.28 17.44
N ARG A 24 -1.91 -9.24 17.92
CA ARG A 24 -1.51 -10.65 17.90
C ARG A 24 -1.42 -11.19 16.49
N LEU A 25 -2.38 -10.84 15.64
CA LEU A 25 -2.37 -11.25 14.23
C LEU A 25 -1.19 -10.65 13.49
N ASP A 26 -0.88 -9.37 13.73
CA ASP A 26 0.27 -8.71 13.13
C ASP A 26 1.58 -9.41 13.51
N GLU A 27 1.78 -9.72 14.78
CA GLU A 27 2.95 -10.43 15.28
C GLU A 27 3.11 -11.82 14.62
N GLU A 28 2.04 -12.60 14.61
CA GLU A 28 2.05 -13.96 14.07
C GLU A 28 2.23 -13.98 12.55
N LEU A 29 1.54 -13.12 11.84
CA LEU A 29 1.64 -13.03 10.38
C LEU A 29 2.99 -12.48 9.95
N THR A 30 3.53 -11.49 10.64
CA THR A 30 4.86 -10.94 10.33
C THR A 30 5.93 -12.02 10.49
N ALA A 31 5.88 -12.77 11.57
CA ALA A 31 6.82 -13.87 11.78
C ALA A 31 6.71 -14.94 10.69
N PHE A 32 5.50 -15.36 10.37
CA PHE A 32 5.24 -16.34 9.32
C PHE A 32 5.68 -15.85 7.94
N ASN A 33 5.32 -14.64 7.59
CA ASN A 33 5.61 -14.05 6.28
C ASN A 33 7.12 -13.82 6.09
N THR A 34 7.80 -13.34 7.13
CA THR A 34 9.25 -13.15 7.10
C THR A 34 9.97 -14.46 6.88
N ALA A 35 9.58 -15.50 7.60
CA ALA A 35 10.15 -16.84 7.43
C ALA A 35 9.90 -17.40 6.03
N ALA A 36 8.67 -17.26 5.51
CA ALA A 36 8.31 -17.73 4.18
C ALA A 36 9.05 -16.97 3.07
N ALA A 37 9.38 -15.70 3.30
CA ALA A 37 10.12 -14.85 2.36
C ALA A 37 11.64 -14.94 2.54
N GLY A 38 12.16 -15.98 3.16
CA GLY A 38 13.60 -16.18 3.33
C GLY A 38 14.26 -15.19 4.28
N GLY A 39 13.50 -14.63 5.22
CA GLY A 39 13.99 -13.65 6.19
C GLY A 39 13.90 -12.20 5.73
N ALA A 40 13.36 -11.93 4.55
CA ALA A 40 13.21 -10.57 4.04
C ALA A 40 12.05 -9.84 4.74
N PRO A 41 12.31 -8.77 5.50
CA PRO A 41 11.25 -7.97 6.12
C PRO A 41 10.63 -6.99 5.14
N THR A 42 9.42 -6.53 5.45
CA THR A 42 8.87 -5.34 4.80
C THR A 42 9.59 -4.09 5.31
N GLU A 43 9.77 -3.11 4.45
CA GLU A 43 10.40 -1.85 4.79
C GLU A 43 9.47 -0.68 4.47
N ALA A 44 9.29 0.23 5.42
CA ALA A 44 8.47 1.42 5.22
C ALA A 44 9.13 2.38 4.23
N LEU A 45 8.29 3.03 3.42
CA LEU A 45 8.70 4.08 2.50
C LEU A 45 7.77 5.28 2.70
N SER A 46 8.32 6.46 2.81
CA SER A 46 7.52 7.68 2.88
C SER A 46 8.12 8.77 2.02
N VAL A 47 7.26 9.61 1.47
CA VAL A 47 7.66 10.82 0.75
C VAL A 47 6.88 11.99 1.36
N ARG A 48 7.59 13.02 1.77
CA ARG A 48 7.02 14.20 2.40
C ARG A 48 7.30 15.42 1.53
N ALA A 49 6.28 16.20 1.24
CA ALA A 49 6.43 17.50 0.58
C ALA A 49 6.05 18.60 1.55
N THR A 50 6.95 19.56 1.73
CA THR A 50 6.74 20.71 2.61
C THR A 50 6.96 22.01 1.82
N ASP A 51 6.27 23.07 2.23
CA ASP A 51 6.47 24.39 1.65
C ASP A 51 7.65 25.14 2.33
N ALA A 52 7.89 26.37 1.92
CA ALA A 52 9.00 27.19 2.44
C ALA A 52 8.86 27.49 3.94
N THR A 53 7.65 27.40 4.50
CA THR A 53 7.40 27.62 5.93
C THR A 53 7.52 26.33 6.76
N GLY A 54 7.72 25.19 6.10
CA GLY A 54 7.78 23.89 6.74
C GLY A 54 6.42 23.20 6.89
N ASP A 55 5.35 23.78 6.38
CA ASP A 55 4.02 23.18 6.41
C ASP A 55 3.89 22.07 5.38
N LEU A 56 3.13 21.04 5.72
CA LEU A 56 2.90 19.89 4.87
C LEU A 56 2.04 20.25 3.66
N VAL A 57 2.60 20.06 2.48
CA VAL A 57 1.90 20.22 1.19
C VAL A 57 1.22 18.92 0.77
N GLY A 58 1.85 17.81 1.05
CA GLY A 58 1.35 16.50 0.70
C GLY A 58 2.31 15.41 1.14
N GLY A 59 1.90 14.19 0.95
CA GLY A 59 2.71 13.06 1.35
C GLY A 59 2.20 11.73 0.81
N LEU A 60 3.07 10.76 0.88
CA LEU A 60 2.80 9.39 0.46
C LEU A 60 3.42 8.45 1.47
N THR A 61 2.69 7.41 1.82
CA THR A 61 3.23 6.27 2.57
C THR A 61 3.09 4.99 1.76
N ALA A 62 4.08 4.13 1.89
CA ALA A 62 4.14 2.87 1.17
C ALA A 62 5.00 1.88 1.97
N TRP A 63 5.08 0.67 1.47
CA TRP A 63 6.04 -0.32 1.94
C TRP A 63 6.64 -1.06 0.75
N THR A 64 7.83 -1.57 0.93
CA THR A 64 8.50 -2.44 -0.04
C THR A 64 8.77 -3.80 0.58
N TRP A 65 8.62 -4.84 -0.22
CA TRP A 65 8.92 -6.20 0.18
C TRP A 65 9.42 -6.97 -1.04
N GLY A 66 10.68 -7.34 -1.03
CA GLY A 66 11.32 -7.90 -2.21
C GLY A 66 11.22 -6.93 -3.39
N SER A 67 10.65 -7.39 -4.49
CA SER A 67 10.48 -6.58 -5.71
C SER A 67 9.13 -5.87 -5.81
N LEU A 68 8.33 -5.90 -4.75
CA LEU A 68 7.00 -5.27 -4.71
C LEU A 68 7.01 -4.02 -3.84
N CYS A 69 6.43 -2.93 -4.35
CA CYS A 69 6.09 -1.73 -3.59
C CYS A 69 4.59 -1.54 -3.59
N SER A 70 4.02 -1.32 -2.42
CA SER A 70 2.59 -1.03 -2.26
C SER A 70 2.38 0.33 -1.63
N VAL A 71 1.67 1.20 -2.32
CA VAL A 71 1.29 2.53 -1.79
C VAL A 71 0.07 2.37 -0.90
N ASP A 72 0.18 2.87 0.34
CA ASP A 72 -0.92 2.85 1.30
C ASP A 72 -1.76 4.12 1.23
N MET A 73 -1.11 5.28 1.26
CA MET A 73 -1.79 6.57 1.30
C MET A 73 -1.08 7.58 0.43
N LEU A 74 -1.86 8.41 -0.25
CA LEU A 74 -1.39 9.56 -1.01
C LEU A 74 -2.35 10.71 -0.78
N TRP A 75 -1.82 11.85 -0.34
CA TRP A 75 -2.62 13.03 -0.08
C TRP A 75 -1.88 14.30 -0.48
N VAL A 76 -2.63 15.23 -1.06
CA VAL A 76 -2.15 16.59 -1.38
C VAL A 76 -3.12 17.60 -0.78
N ARG A 77 -2.57 18.61 -0.12
CA ARG A 77 -3.36 19.67 0.49
C ARG A 77 -4.23 20.36 -0.59
N GLU A 78 -5.46 20.71 -0.21
CA GLU A 78 -6.47 21.17 -1.16
C GLU A 78 -6.02 22.36 -2.00
N ASP A 79 -5.36 23.35 -1.38
CA ASP A 79 -4.87 24.56 -2.07
C ASP A 79 -3.68 24.29 -2.99
N GLN A 80 -3.08 23.11 -2.91
CA GLN A 80 -1.94 22.68 -3.72
C GLN A 80 -2.29 21.60 -4.74
N ARG A 81 -3.56 21.23 -4.83
CA ARG A 81 -4.04 20.29 -5.84
C ARG A 81 -3.97 20.94 -7.23
N HIS A 82 -3.82 20.12 -8.26
CA HIS A 82 -3.63 20.53 -9.65
C HIS A 82 -2.30 21.26 -9.95
N ALA A 83 -1.38 21.28 -8.99
CA ALA A 83 -0.03 21.84 -9.17
C ALA A 83 1.04 20.78 -9.45
N GLY A 84 0.63 19.52 -9.70
CA GLY A 84 1.55 18.43 -10.03
C GLY A 84 2.19 17.72 -8.85
N TRP A 85 1.80 18.03 -7.62
CA TRP A 85 2.37 17.41 -6.43
C TRP A 85 2.11 15.91 -6.33
N GLY A 86 0.92 15.45 -6.68
CA GLY A 86 0.59 14.03 -6.67
C GLY A 86 1.53 13.23 -7.57
N SER A 87 1.76 13.72 -8.78
CA SER A 87 2.70 13.09 -9.73
C SER A 87 4.13 13.09 -9.21
N ARG A 88 4.56 14.19 -8.60
CA ARG A 88 5.91 14.30 -8.03
C ARG A 88 6.12 13.34 -6.87
N LEU A 89 5.11 13.20 -5.99
CA LEU A 89 5.15 12.25 -4.88
C LEU A 89 5.22 10.81 -5.38
N MET A 90 4.40 10.46 -6.36
CA MET A 90 4.42 9.12 -6.95
C MET A 90 5.75 8.82 -7.64
N ARG A 91 6.30 9.76 -8.40
CA ARG A 91 7.60 9.56 -9.07
C ARG A 91 8.74 9.42 -8.07
N ALA A 92 8.72 10.17 -6.98
CA ALA A 92 9.71 10.04 -5.92
C ALA A 92 9.63 8.64 -5.27
N ALA A 93 8.42 8.15 -5.01
CA ALA A 93 8.21 6.81 -4.49
C ALA A 93 8.69 5.74 -5.47
N GLU A 94 8.39 5.88 -6.75
CA GLU A 94 8.85 4.96 -7.79
C GLU A 94 10.37 4.91 -7.89
N THR A 95 11.02 6.06 -7.84
CA THR A 95 12.48 6.16 -7.85
C THR A 95 13.10 5.43 -6.65
N GLU A 96 12.55 5.64 -5.47
CA GLU A 96 13.02 4.95 -4.26
C GLU A 96 12.75 3.45 -4.30
N ALA A 97 11.59 3.05 -4.81
CA ALA A 97 11.25 1.64 -4.98
C ALA A 97 12.24 0.93 -5.92
N VAL A 98 12.58 1.55 -7.04
CA VAL A 98 13.59 1.01 -7.97
C VAL A 98 14.95 0.91 -7.29
N ARG A 99 15.35 1.92 -6.52
CA ARG A 99 16.60 1.89 -5.76
C ARG A 99 16.66 0.70 -4.79
N ARG A 100 15.52 0.32 -4.22
CA ARG A 100 15.39 -0.85 -3.33
C ARG A 100 15.26 -2.18 -4.07
N GLY A 101 15.25 -2.17 -5.40
CA GLY A 101 15.14 -3.38 -6.21
C GLY A 101 13.71 -3.75 -6.60
N CYS A 102 12.74 -2.85 -6.41
CA CYS A 102 11.36 -3.13 -6.80
C CYS A 102 11.18 -3.06 -8.31
N THR A 103 10.38 -3.96 -8.83
CA THR A 103 10.00 -4.04 -10.24
C THR A 103 8.52 -3.78 -10.47
N ASP A 104 7.73 -3.78 -9.42
CA ASP A 104 6.28 -3.67 -9.49
C ASP A 104 5.76 -2.75 -8.39
N MET A 105 4.76 -1.96 -8.73
CA MET A 105 4.11 -1.05 -7.81
C MET A 105 2.59 -1.22 -7.90
N ILE A 106 1.95 -1.31 -6.75
CA ILE A 106 0.50 -1.43 -6.64
C ILE A 106 -0.06 -0.30 -5.79
N VAL A 107 -1.26 0.11 -6.12
CA VAL A 107 -2.01 1.13 -5.39
C VAL A 107 -3.51 0.91 -5.60
N SER A 108 -4.31 1.20 -4.60
CA SER A 108 -5.76 1.21 -4.74
C SER A 108 -6.32 2.58 -4.40
N THR A 109 -7.45 2.92 -5.01
CA THR A 109 -8.15 4.18 -4.78
C THR A 109 -9.65 3.98 -4.96
N TYR A 110 -10.43 4.82 -4.32
CA TYR A 110 -11.87 4.86 -4.57
C TYR A 110 -12.18 5.70 -5.80
N SER A 111 -13.22 5.33 -6.56
CA SER A 111 -13.56 5.99 -7.82
C SER A 111 -13.90 7.48 -7.69
N PHE A 112 -14.21 7.96 -6.47
CA PHE A 112 -14.44 9.39 -6.24
C PHE A 112 -13.15 10.19 -5.96
N GLN A 113 -12.01 9.55 -5.76
CA GLN A 113 -10.76 10.23 -5.39
C GLN A 113 -10.04 10.81 -6.61
N ALA A 114 -9.49 10.00 -7.47
CA ALA A 114 -8.78 10.49 -8.66
C ALA A 114 -8.59 9.37 -9.69
N PRO A 115 -9.66 8.88 -10.32
CA PRO A 115 -9.57 7.68 -11.15
C PRO A 115 -8.71 7.85 -12.41
N GLY A 116 -8.59 9.07 -12.95
CA GLY A 116 -7.78 9.34 -14.12
C GLY A 116 -6.30 9.60 -13.83
N PHE A 117 -5.95 9.80 -12.58
CA PHE A 117 -4.60 10.18 -12.17
C PHE A 117 -3.58 9.05 -12.39
N TYR A 118 -3.89 7.86 -11.89
CA TYR A 118 -2.98 6.72 -11.98
C TYR A 118 -2.74 6.24 -13.42
N PRO A 119 -3.76 6.13 -14.29
CA PRO A 119 -3.53 5.79 -15.70
C PRO A 119 -2.56 6.74 -16.41
N ARG A 120 -2.62 8.03 -16.12
CA ARG A 120 -1.69 9.02 -16.69
C ARG A 120 -0.24 8.80 -16.26
N LEU A 121 -0.02 8.16 -15.11
CA LEU A 121 1.29 7.81 -14.62
C LEU A 121 1.78 6.44 -15.11
N GLY A 122 0.98 5.76 -15.94
CA GLY A 122 1.32 4.46 -16.50
C GLY A 122 0.80 3.27 -15.71
N TYR A 123 -0.08 3.51 -14.74
CA TYR A 123 -0.74 2.44 -13.98
C TYR A 123 -1.89 1.86 -14.77
N ARG A 124 -2.02 0.54 -14.72
CA ARG A 124 -3.13 -0.20 -15.34
C ARG A 124 -4.10 -0.68 -14.30
N GLU A 125 -5.39 -0.51 -14.55
CA GLU A 125 -6.43 -1.07 -13.70
C GLU A 125 -6.40 -2.59 -13.80
N ARG A 126 -6.37 -3.24 -12.63
CA ARG A 126 -6.34 -4.71 -12.52
C ARG A 126 -7.63 -5.28 -11.95
N ALA A 127 -8.30 -4.51 -11.11
CA ALA A 127 -9.54 -4.95 -10.50
C ALA A 127 -10.38 -3.75 -10.12
N ARG A 128 -11.68 -3.95 -10.10
CA ARG A 128 -12.65 -2.95 -9.71
C ARG A 128 -13.76 -3.64 -8.95
N VAL A 129 -14.00 -3.21 -7.72
CA VAL A 129 -15.00 -3.81 -6.84
C VAL A 129 -16.05 -2.77 -6.51
N GLU A 130 -17.31 -3.08 -6.82
CA GLU A 130 -18.45 -2.24 -6.51
C GLU A 130 -18.83 -2.36 -5.03
N GLY A 131 -19.66 -1.46 -4.56
CA GLY A 131 -20.23 -1.53 -3.21
C GLY A 131 -19.73 -0.46 -2.25
N VAL A 132 -18.90 0.45 -2.73
CA VAL A 132 -18.54 1.63 -1.95
C VAL A 132 -19.74 2.59 -1.93
N PRO A 133 -20.11 3.17 -0.75
CA PRO A 133 -21.28 4.04 -0.64
C PRO A 133 -21.28 5.18 -1.67
N GLY A 134 -22.47 5.52 -2.16
CA GLY A 134 -22.63 6.55 -3.18
C GLY A 134 -22.48 6.06 -4.61
N GLY A 135 -22.53 4.74 -4.84
CA GLY A 135 -22.36 4.16 -6.16
C GLY A 135 -20.91 4.15 -6.63
N HIS A 136 -19.97 4.21 -5.70
CA HIS A 136 -18.54 4.21 -5.99
C HIS A 136 -17.92 2.82 -5.95
N GLU A 137 -16.68 2.75 -6.37
CA GLU A 137 -15.94 1.50 -6.51
C GLU A 137 -14.55 1.63 -5.91
N ASP A 138 -14.01 0.50 -5.47
CA ASP A 138 -12.62 0.35 -5.09
C ASP A 138 -11.84 -0.13 -6.32
N VAL A 139 -10.85 0.64 -6.75
CA VAL A 139 -10.11 0.41 -7.99
C VAL A 139 -8.65 0.11 -7.67
N HIS A 140 -8.17 -1.01 -8.19
CA HIS A 140 -6.80 -1.48 -7.95
C HIS A 140 -5.95 -1.34 -9.20
N PHE A 141 -4.80 -0.71 -9.04
CA PHE A 141 -3.87 -0.41 -10.12
C PHE A 141 -2.52 -1.07 -9.92
N HIS A 142 -1.84 -1.34 -11.02
CA HIS A 142 -0.49 -1.90 -11.05
C HIS A 142 0.35 -1.20 -12.12
N LYS A 143 1.61 -0.96 -11.81
CA LYS A 143 2.59 -0.47 -12.77
C LYS A 143 3.85 -1.32 -12.70
N ARG A 144 4.35 -1.76 -13.84
CA ARG A 144 5.67 -2.35 -13.96
C ARG A 144 6.69 -1.23 -13.88
N LEU A 145 7.52 -1.27 -12.82
CA LEU A 145 8.71 -0.45 -12.72
C LEU A 145 9.85 -1.27 -13.35
N GLY A 146 10.75 -0.68 -13.86
CA GLY A 146 11.86 -1.46 -14.30
C GLY A 146 12.97 -0.53 -14.66
N PRO A 147 14.22 -1.03 -14.71
CA PRO A 147 15.12 -0.34 -15.57
C PRO A 147 14.32 -0.27 -16.85
N ALA A 148 13.76 0.94 -17.08
CA ALA A 148 13.02 1.21 -18.28
C ALA A 148 13.71 0.41 -19.34
N ASP A 149 12.98 -0.41 -20.00
CA ASP A 149 13.48 -1.25 -21.05
C ASP A 149 14.67 -0.60 -21.69
N ALA A 150 15.83 -0.95 -21.13
CA ALA A 150 17.04 -0.50 -21.76
C ALA A 150 17.08 -1.11 -23.13
#